data_bb8046d5c1053ef87f546958fd8329b6
#
_entry.id   bb8046d5c1053ef87f546958fd8329b6
#
_cell.length_a   1.000
_cell.length_b   1.000
_cell.length_c   1.000
_cell.angle_alpha   90.00
_cell.angle_beta   90.00
_cell.angle_gamma   90.00
#
_symmetry.space_group_name_H-M   'P 1'
#
loop_
_entity.id
_entity.type
_entity.pdbx_description
1 polymer ?
#
loop_
_entity_poly.entity_id
_entity_poly.type
_entity_poly.pdbx_seq_one_letter_code
_entity_poly.pdbx_strand_id
1 'polypeptide(L)'
;MLYLIVERFRDGDARPVYRRFRDQGRLAPEGLRYLASWVTQDFACCYQVMECEDRALLEEWMARWQDLAEFEVIPVMTSADAVAAIAPRL
;
A
#
# COMPACT_ATOMS: atom_id res chain seq x y z
N MET A 1 8.51 -10.00 -1.39
CA MET A 1 7.42 -9.94 -0.38
C MET A 1 6.30 -9.05 -0.86
N LEU A 2 5.08 -9.50 -0.69
CA LEU A 2 3.88 -8.72 -0.93
C LEU A 2 3.40 -8.07 0.35
N TYR A 3 2.92 -6.84 0.23
CA TYR A 3 2.35 -6.09 1.35
C TYR A 3 1.02 -5.48 0.93
N LEU A 4 0.01 -5.66 1.78
CA LEU A 4 -1.23 -4.90 1.70
C LEU A 4 -1.06 -3.67 2.58
N ILE A 5 -1.21 -2.51 1.99
CA ILE A 5 -1.11 -1.24 2.70
C ILE A 5 -2.51 -0.65 2.81
N VAL A 6 -2.93 -0.40 4.04
CA VAL A 6 -4.15 0.33 4.34
C VAL A 6 -3.76 1.77 4.60
N GLU A 7 -4.25 2.67 3.77
CA GLU A 7 -3.91 4.09 3.80
C GLU A 7 -5.16 4.88 4.16
N ARG A 8 -5.17 5.40 5.39
CA ARG A 8 -6.30 6.19 5.88
C ARG A 8 -5.98 7.66 5.72
N PHE A 9 -6.79 8.35 4.92
CA PHE A 9 -6.59 9.77 4.64
C PHE A 9 -6.89 10.60 5.89
N ARG A 10 -5.95 11.50 6.25
CA ARG A 10 -6.12 12.34 7.43
C ARG A 10 -7.33 13.23 7.28
N ASP A 11 -8.07 13.40 8.36
CA ASP A 11 -9.31 14.19 8.43
C ASP A 11 -10.40 13.66 7.49
N GLY A 12 -10.26 12.41 6.99
CA GLY A 12 -11.16 11.85 6.01
C GLY A 12 -11.16 12.60 4.68
N ASP A 13 -10.08 13.33 4.37
CA ASP A 13 -9.98 14.18 3.19
C ASP A 13 -8.93 13.65 2.21
N ALA A 14 -9.39 13.10 1.10
CA ALA A 14 -8.54 12.57 0.05
C ALA A 14 -7.92 13.64 -0.85
N ARG A 15 -8.45 14.85 -0.85
CA ARG A 15 -8.06 15.88 -1.83
C ARG A 15 -6.58 16.24 -1.79
N PRO A 16 -5.94 16.43 -0.63
CA PRO A 16 -4.50 16.70 -0.60
C PRO A 16 -3.67 15.56 -1.17
N VAL A 17 -4.07 14.32 -0.92
CA VAL A 17 -3.40 13.12 -1.44
C VAL A 17 -3.47 13.10 -2.97
N TYR A 18 -4.64 13.29 -3.53
CA TYR A 18 -4.83 13.26 -4.98
C TYR A 18 -4.18 14.45 -5.70
N ARG A 19 -4.10 15.61 -5.05
CA ARG A 19 -3.35 16.75 -5.61
C ARG A 19 -1.86 16.42 -5.72
N ARG A 20 -1.26 15.85 -4.67
CA ARG A 20 0.16 15.46 -4.73
C ARG A 20 0.38 14.36 -5.76
N PHE A 21 -0.51 13.38 -5.82
CA PHE A 21 -0.43 12.32 -6.82
C PHE A 21 -0.49 12.88 -8.25
N ARG A 22 -1.41 13.80 -8.50
CA ARG A 22 -1.52 14.46 -9.81
C ARG A 22 -0.25 15.19 -10.20
N ASP A 23 0.37 15.87 -9.24
CA ASP A 23 1.50 16.76 -9.50
C ASP A 23 2.86 16.04 -9.49
N GLN A 24 2.99 14.99 -8.68
CA GLN A 24 4.27 14.33 -8.42
C GLN A 24 4.24 12.80 -8.61
N GLY A 25 3.08 12.22 -8.89
CA GLY A 25 2.92 10.77 -9.00
C GLY A 25 2.95 10.07 -7.66
N ARG A 26 3.21 8.76 -7.71
CA ARG A 26 3.15 7.90 -6.51
C ARG A 26 4.32 8.11 -5.56
N LEU A 27 5.44 8.61 -6.05
CA LEU A 27 6.68 8.82 -5.29
C LEU A 27 7.27 7.50 -4.74
N ALA A 28 7.02 6.39 -5.42
CA ALA A 28 7.59 5.11 -5.05
C ALA A 28 9.08 5.09 -5.42
N PRO A 29 9.97 4.72 -4.48
CA PRO A 29 11.38 4.55 -4.81
C PRO A 29 11.59 3.36 -5.74
N GLU A 30 12.75 3.34 -6.43
CA GLU A 30 13.12 2.21 -7.25
C GLU A 30 13.17 0.93 -6.41
N GLY A 31 12.62 -0.17 -6.94
CA GLY A 31 12.53 -1.44 -6.25
C GLY A 31 11.23 -1.66 -5.48
N LEU A 32 10.42 -0.63 -5.30
CA LEU A 32 9.07 -0.75 -4.75
C LEU A 32 8.08 -0.75 -5.91
N ARG A 33 7.39 -1.89 -6.11
CA ARG A 33 6.45 -2.08 -7.21
C ARG A 33 5.02 -1.94 -6.75
N TYR A 34 4.29 -1.06 -7.39
CA TYR A 34 2.83 -0.96 -7.25
C TYR A 34 2.16 -2.04 -8.10
N LEU A 35 1.24 -2.80 -7.52
CA LEU A 35 0.52 -3.86 -8.26
C LEU A 35 -0.94 -3.48 -8.52
N ALA A 36 -1.68 -3.09 -7.49
CA ALA A 36 -3.09 -2.74 -7.61
C ALA A 36 -3.55 -1.94 -6.40
N SER A 37 -4.63 -1.19 -6.57
CA SER A 37 -5.25 -0.48 -5.45
C SER A 37 -6.74 -0.29 -5.65
N TRP A 38 -7.43 -0.10 -4.52
CA TRP A 38 -8.85 0.19 -4.45
C TRP A 38 -9.07 1.27 -3.41
N VAL A 39 -9.96 2.19 -3.69
CA VAL A 39 -10.30 3.29 -2.78
C VAL A 39 -11.75 3.11 -2.36
N THR A 40 -12.05 3.31 -1.09
CA THR A 40 -13.43 3.25 -0.61
C THR A 40 -14.27 4.33 -1.30
N GLN A 41 -15.54 4.04 -1.54
CA GLN A 41 -16.40 4.96 -2.30
C GLN A 41 -16.60 6.31 -1.60
N ASP A 42 -16.41 6.36 -0.29
CA ASP A 42 -16.47 7.61 0.49
C ASP A 42 -15.16 8.40 0.49
N PHE A 43 -14.13 7.91 -0.22
CA PHE A 43 -12.80 8.51 -0.29
C PHE A 43 -12.08 8.61 1.06
N ALA A 44 -12.40 7.73 2.00
CA ALA A 44 -11.77 7.74 3.32
C ALA A 44 -10.47 6.94 3.38
N CYS A 45 -10.37 5.88 2.57
CA CYS A 45 -9.32 4.88 2.71
C CYS A 45 -8.93 4.28 1.36
N CYS A 46 -7.64 4.02 1.19
CA CYS A 46 -7.09 3.28 0.05
C CYS A 46 -6.48 1.97 0.53
N TYR A 47 -6.78 0.89 -0.17
CA TYR A 47 -6.16 -0.41 0.00
C TYR A 47 -5.28 -0.67 -1.20
N GLN A 48 -3.97 -0.88 -1.00
CA GLN A 48 -3.09 -1.14 -2.13
C GLN A 48 -2.12 -2.25 -1.85
N VAL A 49 -1.76 -2.98 -2.90
CA VAL A 49 -0.80 -4.07 -2.84
C VAL A 49 0.48 -3.62 -3.52
N MET A 50 1.58 -3.74 -2.79
CA MET A 50 2.91 -3.38 -3.27
C MET A 50 3.88 -4.52 -3.01
N GLU A 51 4.93 -4.59 -3.81
CA GLU A 51 5.95 -5.62 -3.71
C GLU A 51 7.32 -5.00 -3.59
N CYS A 52 8.12 -5.51 -2.68
CA CYS A 52 9.55 -5.19 -2.58
C CYS A 52 10.28 -6.30 -1.84
N GLU A 53 11.59 -6.40 -2.06
CA GLU A 53 12.43 -7.32 -1.31
C GLU A 53 12.93 -6.69 -0.01
N ASP A 54 13.19 -5.39 -0.05
CA ASP A 54 13.66 -4.63 1.11
C ASP A 54 12.54 -3.75 1.65
N ARG A 55 12.07 -4.08 2.86
CA ARG A 55 11.01 -3.33 3.54
C ARG A 55 11.39 -1.85 3.76
N ALA A 56 12.67 -1.51 3.79
CA ALA A 56 13.10 -0.12 3.93
C ALA A 56 12.57 0.76 2.80
N LEU A 57 12.36 0.20 1.60
CA LEU A 57 11.76 0.92 0.48
C LEU A 57 10.32 1.32 0.75
N LEU A 58 9.58 0.45 1.43
CA LEU A 58 8.21 0.73 1.83
C LEU A 58 8.17 1.84 2.89
N GLU A 59 9.08 1.79 3.88
CA GLU A 59 9.20 2.83 4.89
C GLU A 59 9.55 4.19 4.26
N GLU A 60 10.45 4.19 3.28
CA GLU A 60 10.82 5.40 2.55
C GLU A 60 9.63 6.00 1.80
N TRP A 61 8.84 5.16 1.14
CA TRP A 61 7.65 5.61 0.45
C TRP A 61 6.60 6.18 1.41
N MET A 62 6.33 5.49 2.51
CA MET A 62 5.36 5.96 3.51
C MET A 62 5.77 7.30 4.11
N ALA A 63 7.06 7.52 4.32
CA ALA A 63 7.57 8.79 4.84
C ALA A 63 7.23 9.98 3.94
N ARG A 64 7.07 9.75 2.64
CA ARG A 64 6.72 10.80 1.67
C ARG A 64 5.24 11.16 1.69
N TRP A 65 4.40 10.38 2.41
CA TRP A 65 2.96 10.57 2.44
C TRP A 65 2.39 10.68 3.85
N GLN A 66 3.21 10.47 4.88
CA GLN A 66 2.73 10.38 6.27
C GLN A 66 2.10 11.68 6.80
N ASP A 67 2.37 12.80 6.16
CA ASP A 67 1.74 14.07 6.50
C ASP A 67 0.25 14.10 6.08
N LEU A 68 -0.14 13.28 5.09
CA LEU A 68 -1.48 13.28 4.53
C LEU A 68 -2.28 12.01 4.84
N ALA A 69 -1.63 10.95 5.30
CA ALA A 69 -2.27 9.66 5.53
C ALA A 69 -1.62 8.90 6.68
N GLU A 70 -2.41 8.02 7.29
CA GLU A 70 -1.93 7.03 8.25
C GLU A 70 -1.88 5.68 7.57
N PHE A 71 -0.83 4.90 7.84
CA PHE A 71 -0.58 3.63 7.18
C PHE A 71 -0.65 2.45 8.13
N GLU A 72 -1.23 1.37 7.65
CA GLU A 72 -1.13 0.05 8.25
C GLU A 72 -0.55 -0.88 7.20
N VAL A 73 0.48 -1.67 7.55
CA VAL A 73 1.17 -2.57 6.64
C VAL A 73 0.92 -4.00 7.07
N ILE A 74 0.40 -4.81 6.15
CA ILE A 74 0.08 -6.21 6.40
C ILE A 74 0.85 -7.06 5.38
N PRO A 75 1.83 -7.87 5.83
CA PRO A 75 2.46 -8.83 4.93
C PRO A 75 1.42 -9.85 4.47
N VAL A 76 1.39 -10.11 3.17
CA VAL A 76 0.40 -11.00 2.58
C VAL A 76 1.06 -11.96 1.59
N MET A 77 0.33 -13.00 1.23
CA MET A 77 0.66 -13.88 0.13
C MET A 77 -0.57 -14.06 -0.76
N THR A 78 -0.38 -14.52 -1.97
CA THR A 78 -1.52 -14.83 -2.85
C THR A 78 -2.30 -16.01 -2.29
N SER A 79 -3.56 -16.11 -2.65
CA SER A 79 -4.38 -17.28 -2.27
C SER A 79 -3.77 -18.58 -2.81
N ALA A 80 -3.19 -18.55 -4.01
CA ALA A 80 -2.52 -19.71 -4.58
C ALA A 80 -1.33 -20.16 -3.74
N ASP A 81 -0.50 -19.22 -3.29
CA ASP A 81 0.64 -19.51 -2.42
C ASP A 81 0.18 -20.03 -1.06
N ALA A 82 -0.91 -19.49 -0.54
CA ALA A 82 -1.49 -19.94 0.73
C ALA A 82 -2.00 -21.39 0.63
N VAL A 83 -2.64 -21.76 -0.45
CA VAL A 83 -3.07 -23.15 -0.70
C VAL A 83 -1.87 -24.09 -0.70
N ALA A 84 -0.81 -23.72 -1.40
CA ALA A 84 0.41 -24.53 -1.46
C ALA A 84 1.09 -24.65 -0.09
N ALA A 85 1.15 -23.55 0.67
CA ALA A 85 1.81 -23.55 1.97
C ALA A 85 1.07 -24.34 3.03
N ILE A 86 -0.27 -24.34 3.02
CA ILE A 86 -1.07 -25.03 4.03
C ILE A 86 -1.33 -26.51 3.69
N ALA A 87 -1.19 -26.88 2.42
CA ALA A 87 -1.50 -28.25 1.97
C ALA A 87 -0.86 -29.38 2.82
N PRO A 88 0.42 -29.28 3.25
CA PRO A 88 1.04 -30.32 4.09
C PRO A 88 0.40 -30.47 5.47
N ARG A 89 -0.44 -29.55 5.90
CA ARG A 89 -1.10 -29.55 7.22
C ARG A 89 -2.54 -30.07 7.19
N LEU A 90 -3.06 -30.34 6.00
CA LEU A 90 -4.44 -30.77 5.82
C LEU A 90 -4.64 -32.30 5.95
#